data_f0e876c552787235cbf900c3ad2fdca4
#
_entry.id   f0e876c552787235cbf900c3ad2fdca4
#
_cell.length_a   1.000
_cell.length_b   1.000
_cell.length_c   1.000
_cell.angle_alpha   90.00
_cell.angle_beta   90.00
_cell.angle_gamma   90.00
#
_symmetry.space_group_name_H-M   'P 1'
#
loop_
_entity.id
_entity.type
_entity.pdbx_description
1 polymer ?
#
loop_
_entity_poly.entity_id
_entity_poly.type
_entity_poly.pdbx_seq_one_letter_code
_entity_poly.pdbx_strand_id
1 'polypeptide(L)'
;LRVIPEMAPAYGEPAPVDEGRFIPEGAPIPGILAVDTPGHAPHHRSFFYETPAGPVLFAGEAAGTFTLLDMVVPGADEGKYVLRPASPPRFYIDQALQSIETLKAVNAILLCYAHFGYSKEVSRMLDEAARQIQLWRVLFAEFLEGKGRPGADQVDMDGLLSFLLSRDPWLEAFPMLPSDVRSREMYFMLSSASGFLEAVTA
;
A
#
# COMPACT_ATOMS: atom_id res chain seq x y z
N LEU A 1 13.94 11.01 10.40
CA LEU A 1 14.66 10.36 9.28
C LEU A 1 15.52 9.15 9.71
N ARG A 2 15.28 8.62 10.93
CA ARG A 2 15.92 7.36 11.35
C ARG A 2 15.22 6.09 10.80
N VAL A 3 14.08 6.24 10.14
CA VAL A 3 13.24 5.09 9.74
C VAL A 3 13.61 4.52 8.38
N ILE A 4 14.12 5.35 7.46
CA ILE A 4 14.58 4.92 6.12
C ILE A 4 15.90 5.65 5.81
N PRO A 5 17.04 5.20 6.35
CA PRO A 5 18.34 5.88 6.19
C PRO A 5 18.75 6.07 4.73
N GLU A 6 18.39 5.12 3.86
CA GLU A 6 18.72 5.11 2.44
C GLU A 6 18.02 6.24 1.67
N MET A 7 16.88 6.71 2.15
CA MET A 7 16.11 7.78 1.50
C MET A 7 16.50 9.17 2.00
N ALA A 8 17.18 9.27 3.15
CA ALA A 8 17.58 10.54 3.71
C ALA A 8 18.41 11.43 2.73
N PRO A 9 19.35 10.88 1.93
CA PRO A 9 20.08 11.69 0.96
C PRO A 9 19.20 12.29 -0.14
N ALA A 10 18.10 11.64 -0.50
CA ALA A 10 17.17 12.12 -1.53
C ALA A 10 16.28 13.27 -1.06
N TYR A 11 15.93 13.28 0.23
CA TYR A 11 15.05 14.30 0.81
C TYR A 11 15.80 15.47 1.48
N GLY A 12 17.08 15.30 1.78
CA GLY A 12 17.86 16.29 2.52
C GLY A 12 17.45 16.41 3.99
N GLU A 13 17.92 17.48 4.64
CA GLU A 13 17.57 17.75 6.04
C GLU A 13 16.13 18.25 6.18
N PRO A 14 15.36 17.75 7.16
CA PRO A 14 14.02 18.24 7.41
C PRO A 14 14.03 19.71 7.83
N ALA A 15 13.25 20.54 7.16
CA ALA A 15 12.99 21.89 7.59
C ALA A 15 11.84 21.94 8.60
N PRO A 16 11.94 22.68 9.72
CA PRO A 16 10.84 22.85 10.64
C PRO A 16 9.69 23.61 9.96
N VAL A 17 8.46 23.19 10.25
CA VAL A 17 7.26 23.91 9.82
C VAL A 17 6.88 24.90 10.91
N ASP A 18 6.59 26.15 10.51
CA ASP A 18 6.11 27.19 11.41
C ASP A 18 4.80 26.75 12.10
N GLU A 19 4.71 26.92 13.42
CA GLU A 19 3.54 26.51 14.21
C GLU A 19 2.24 27.13 13.70
N GLY A 20 2.27 28.37 13.21
CA GLY A 20 1.11 29.04 12.61
C GLY A 20 0.58 28.40 11.33
N ARG A 21 1.29 27.42 10.77
CA ARG A 21 0.89 26.66 9.58
C ARG A 21 0.28 25.30 9.90
N PHE A 22 0.23 24.90 11.16
CA PHE A 22 -0.46 23.68 11.56
C PHE A 22 -1.97 23.93 11.64
N ILE A 23 -2.73 23.00 11.06
CA ILE A 23 -4.17 22.96 11.24
C ILE A 23 -4.41 22.23 12.56
N PRO A 24 -5.12 22.84 13.54
CA PRO A 24 -5.44 22.16 14.79
C PRO A 24 -6.17 20.84 14.54
N GLU A 25 -5.93 19.85 15.39
CA GLU A 25 -6.63 18.57 15.33
C GLU A 25 -8.15 18.80 15.42
N GLY A 26 -8.89 18.14 14.50
CA GLY A 26 -10.35 18.28 14.41
C GLY A 26 -10.85 19.57 13.76
N ALA A 27 -9.97 20.51 13.40
CA ALA A 27 -10.39 21.69 12.67
C ALA A 27 -10.85 21.33 11.25
N PRO A 28 -12.00 21.85 10.78
CA PRO A 28 -12.50 21.53 9.45
C PRO A 28 -11.63 22.16 8.38
N ILE A 29 -11.33 21.39 7.35
CA ILE A 29 -10.67 21.87 6.12
C ILE A 29 -11.75 21.95 5.06
N PRO A 30 -12.06 23.12 4.50
CA PRO A 30 -13.12 23.26 3.51
C PRO A 30 -12.92 22.30 2.32
N GLY A 31 -13.95 21.50 2.02
CA GLY A 31 -13.94 20.53 0.92
C GLY A 31 -13.11 19.27 1.17
N ILE A 32 -12.47 19.11 2.33
CA ILE A 32 -11.66 17.93 2.65
C ILE A 32 -12.20 17.25 3.91
N LEU A 33 -12.50 15.96 3.78
CA LEU A 33 -12.76 15.06 4.92
C LEU A 33 -11.51 14.20 5.14
N ALA A 34 -10.87 14.36 6.29
CA ALA A 34 -9.79 13.49 6.73
C ALA A 34 -10.38 12.30 7.50
N VAL A 35 -9.94 11.09 7.16
CA VAL A 35 -10.38 9.83 7.78
C VAL A 35 -9.15 9.10 8.29
N ASP A 36 -9.17 8.70 9.57
CA ASP A 36 -8.11 7.87 10.13
C ASP A 36 -8.18 6.47 9.50
N THR A 37 -7.08 6.05 8.92
CA THR A 37 -6.95 4.76 8.23
C THR A 37 -5.69 4.03 8.71
N PRO A 38 -5.63 3.66 10.01
CA PRO A 38 -4.49 2.93 10.57
C PRO A 38 -4.33 1.56 9.90
N GLY A 39 -3.11 1.02 9.96
CA GLY A 39 -2.75 -0.26 9.37
C GLY A 39 -1.37 -0.20 8.75
N HIS A 40 -1.20 0.63 7.71
CA HIS A 40 0.11 0.97 7.16
C HIS A 40 1.00 1.67 8.22
N ALA A 41 0.43 2.63 8.91
CA ALA A 41 1.03 3.29 10.06
C ALA A 41 -0.08 3.65 11.07
N PRO A 42 0.23 3.75 12.38
CA PRO A 42 -0.79 4.06 13.40
C PRO A 42 -1.49 5.41 13.19
N HIS A 43 -0.81 6.36 12.58
CA HIS A 43 -1.28 7.73 12.34
C HIS A 43 -1.64 7.98 10.87
N HIS A 44 -1.77 6.92 10.06
CA HIS A 44 -2.09 7.05 8.64
C HIS A 44 -3.49 7.64 8.46
N ARG A 45 -3.63 8.56 7.51
CA ARG A 45 -4.88 9.20 7.13
C ARG A 45 -5.09 9.15 5.64
N SER A 46 -6.35 8.94 5.25
CA SER A 46 -6.84 9.14 3.90
C SER A 46 -7.67 10.40 3.84
N PHE A 47 -7.80 10.97 2.65
CA PHE A 47 -8.52 12.22 2.46
C PHE A 47 -9.57 12.07 1.36
N PHE A 48 -10.77 12.57 1.61
CA PHE A 48 -11.79 12.77 0.58
C PHE A 48 -11.86 14.24 0.24
N TYR A 49 -11.80 14.55 -1.04
CA TYR A 49 -11.98 15.89 -1.56
C TYR A 49 -13.30 15.98 -2.31
N GLU A 50 -14.19 16.86 -1.83
CA GLU A 50 -15.49 17.07 -2.45
C GLU A 50 -15.35 17.83 -3.75
N THR A 51 -15.91 17.27 -4.83
CA THR A 51 -16.00 17.92 -6.14
C THR A 51 -17.47 18.00 -6.58
N PRO A 52 -17.81 18.87 -7.55
CA PRO A 52 -19.18 18.91 -8.10
C PRO A 52 -19.65 17.56 -8.68
N ALA A 53 -18.74 16.69 -9.08
CA ALA A 53 -19.05 15.36 -9.63
C ALA A 53 -19.18 14.27 -8.55
N GLY A 54 -18.74 14.54 -7.33
CA GLY A 54 -18.69 13.60 -6.21
C GLY A 54 -17.32 13.56 -5.54
N PRO A 55 -17.17 12.83 -4.42
CA PRO A 55 -15.93 12.80 -3.66
C PRO A 55 -14.82 12.03 -4.38
N VAL A 56 -13.59 12.58 -4.32
CA VAL A 56 -12.34 11.94 -4.76
C VAL A 56 -11.60 11.44 -3.52
N LEU A 57 -11.24 10.16 -3.51
CA LEU A 57 -10.49 9.53 -2.42
C LEU A 57 -9.00 9.57 -2.72
N PHE A 58 -8.21 10.17 -1.83
CA PHE A 58 -6.77 10.04 -1.72
C PHE A 58 -6.48 9.04 -0.61
N ALA A 59 -6.29 7.78 -0.98
CA ALA A 59 -6.20 6.68 -0.02
C ALA A 59 -4.86 6.61 0.72
N GLY A 60 -3.85 7.36 0.29
CA GLY A 60 -2.50 7.11 0.77
C GLY A 60 -2.08 5.67 0.46
N GLU A 61 -1.53 4.98 1.44
CA GLU A 61 -1.15 3.57 1.36
C GLU A 61 -2.22 2.60 1.91
N ALA A 62 -3.37 3.11 2.37
CA ALA A 62 -4.42 2.26 2.95
C ALA A 62 -4.99 1.24 1.96
N ALA A 63 -5.00 1.56 0.65
CA ALA A 63 -5.42 0.67 -0.42
C ALA A 63 -4.25 -0.08 -1.10
N GLY A 64 -3.06 -0.08 -0.48
CA GLY A 64 -1.84 -0.64 -1.08
C GLY A 64 -1.15 0.32 -2.06
N THR A 65 -0.29 -0.23 -2.90
CA THR A 65 0.36 0.51 -4.00
C THR A 65 -0.07 -0.05 -5.33
N PHE A 66 -0.28 0.84 -6.28
CA PHE A 66 -0.88 0.53 -7.57
C PHE A 66 -0.03 1.08 -8.71
N THR A 67 0.30 0.24 -9.69
CA THR A 67 1.03 0.64 -10.89
C THR A 67 0.27 0.19 -12.12
N LEU A 68 -0.25 1.15 -12.89
CA LEU A 68 -0.89 0.90 -14.17
C LEU A 68 0.19 0.64 -15.24
N LEU A 69 0.11 -0.48 -15.94
CA LEU A 69 1.18 -0.88 -16.87
C LEU A 69 1.31 0.04 -18.07
N ASP A 70 0.20 0.46 -18.65
CA ASP A 70 0.17 1.35 -19.83
C ASP A 70 0.81 2.73 -19.55
N MET A 71 0.92 3.14 -18.27
CA MET A 71 1.63 4.36 -17.87
C MET A 71 3.16 4.18 -17.82
N VAL A 72 3.65 2.96 -17.71
CA VAL A 72 5.08 2.66 -17.50
C VAL A 72 5.67 1.73 -18.56
N VAL A 73 4.84 1.03 -19.33
CA VAL A 73 5.24 0.09 -20.39
C VAL A 73 4.57 0.53 -21.69
N PRO A 74 5.31 1.11 -22.65
CA PRO A 74 4.75 1.47 -23.96
C PRO A 74 4.11 0.26 -24.65
N GLY A 75 2.84 0.38 -25.04
CA GLY A 75 2.11 -0.67 -25.73
C GLY A 75 1.60 -1.81 -24.84
N ALA A 76 1.63 -1.66 -23.52
CA ALA A 76 0.95 -2.59 -22.63
C ALA A 76 -0.57 -2.53 -22.82
N ASP A 77 -1.24 -3.63 -22.52
CA ASP A 77 -2.70 -3.70 -22.57
C ASP A 77 -3.30 -2.67 -21.59
N GLU A 78 -4.30 -1.93 -22.06
CA GLU A 78 -5.01 -0.95 -21.25
C GLU A 78 -5.65 -1.61 -20.03
N GLY A 79 -5.49 -1.00 -18.88
CA GLY A 79 -6.10 -1.46 -17.63
C GLY A 79 -5.37 -2.61 -16.93
N LYS A 80 -4.26 -3.15 -17.48
CA LYS A 80 -3.38 -4.03 -16.70
C LYS A 80 -2.63 -3.27 -15.62
N TYR A 81 -2.50 -3.87 -14.45
CA TYR A 81 -1.84 -3.24 -13.30
C TYR A 81 -1.16 -4.26 -12.40
N VAL A 82 -0.28 -3.74 -11.56
CA VAL A 82 0.27 -4.43 -10.40
C VAL A 82 -0.30 -3.76 -9.16
N LEU A 83 -0.86 -4.56 -8.25
CA LEU A 83 -1.30 -4.12 -6.93
C LEU A 83 -0.53 -4.92 -5.89
N ARG A 84 -0.10 -4.29 -4.80
CA ARG A 84 0.49 -4.98 -3.65
C ARG A 84 0.13 -4.28 -2.34
N PRO A 85 0.05 -5.01 -1.22
CA PRO A 85 -0.11 -4.40 0.09
C PRO A 85 1.06 -3.47 0.42
N ALA A 86 0.76 -2.33 1.03
CA ALA A 86 1.75 -1.43 1.58
C ALA A 86 1.87 -1.69 3.09
N SER A 87 2.64 -2.71 3.44
CA SER A 87 2.74 -3.25 4.80
C SER A 87 4.18 -3.14 5.34
N PRO A 88 4.65 -1.94 5.71
CA PRO A 88 5.97 -1.77 6.32
C PRO A 88 6.02 -2.45 7.70
N PRO A 89 7.21 -2.60 8.31
CA PRO A 89 7.31 -3.08 9.69
C PRO A 89 6.34 -2.37 10.64
N ARG A 90 5.73 -3.16 11.55
CA ARG A 90 4.59 -2.78 12.41
C ARG A 90 3.27 -2.61 11.64
N PHE A 91 3.07 -3.39 10.61
CA PHE A 91 1.80 -3.47 9.91
C PHE A 91 0.73 -4.17 10.77
N TYR A 92 -0.48 -3.60 10.81
CA TYR A 92 -1.60 -4.15 11.58
C TYR A 92 -2.71 -4.61 10.62
N ILE A 93 -2.73 -5.91 10.33
CA ILE A 93 -3.60 -6.52 9.30
C ILE A 93 -5.08 -6.19 9.52
N ASP A 94 -5.60 -6.43 10.73
CA ASP A 94 -7.02 -6.25 11.00
C ASP A 94 -7.42 -4.76 10.98
N GLN A 95 -6.53 -3.86 11.41
CA GLN A 95 -6.74 -2.41 11.29
C GLN A 95 -6.73 -1.96 9.82
N ALA A 96 -5.83 -2.51 9.00
CA ALA A 96 -5.79 -2.19 7.58
C ALA A 96 -7.08 -2.62 6.86
N LEU A 97 -7.58 -3.82 7.16
CA LEU A 97 -8.86 -4.31 6.64
C LEU A 97 -10.04 -3.42 7.08
N GLN A 98 -10.10 -3.05 8.36
CA GLN A 98 -11.12 -2.14 8.89
C GLN A 98 -11.05 -0.75 8.22
N SER A 99 -9.84 -0.24 7.98
CA SER A 99 -9.63 1.03 7.28
C SER A 99 -10.17 1.00 5.85
N ILE A 100 -9.94 -0.09 5.12
CA ILE A 100 -10.50 -0.28 3.76
C ILE A 100 -12.03 -0.25 3.81
N GLU A 101 -12.67 -0.94 4.76
CA GLU A 101 -14.14 -0.91 4.91
C GLU A 101 -14.65 0.51 5.22
N THR A 102 -13.92 1.28 6.03
CA THR A 102 -14.26 2.68 6.31
C THR A 102 -14.20 3.53 5.04
N LEU A 103 -13.19 3.32 4.18
CA LEU A 103 -13.07 4.05 2.92
C LEU A 103 -14.20 3.73 1.93
N LYS A 104 -14.67 2.48 1.90
CA LYS A 104 -15.79 2.06 1.02
C LYS A 104 -17.09 2.78 1.36
N ALA A 105 -17.32 3.14 2.63
CA ALA A 105 -18.57 3.77 3.07
C ALA A 105 -18.82 5.17 2.47
N VAL A 106 -17.80 5.84 1.93
CA VAL A 106 -17.92 7.22 1.40
C VAL A 106 -18.39 7.26 -0.07
N ASN A 107 -18.37 6.15 -0.80
CA ASN A 107 -18.77 6.07 -2.21
C ASN A 107 -18.05 7.08 -3.12
N ALA A 108 -16.72 7.13 -3.05
CA ALA A 108 -15.92 8.00 -3.91
C ALA A 108 -16.04 7.62 -5.39
N ILE A 109 -15.92 8.61 -6.27
CA ILE A 109 -15.97 8.44 -7.74
C ILE A 109 -14.60 8.19 -8.36
N LEU A 110 -13.53 8.46 -7.61
CA LEU A 110 -12.15 8.29 -8.05
C LEU A 110 -11.30 7.91 -6.83
N LEU A 111 -10.46 6.90 -6.99
CA LEU A 111 -9.44 6.48 -6.03
C LEU A 111 -8.08 6.91 -6.55
N CYS A 112 -7.36 7.71 -5.76
CA CYS A 112 -5.98 8.11 -6.01
C CYS A 112 -5.06 7.43 -4.99
N TYR A 113 -4.01 6.77 -5.47
CA TYR A 113 -3.00 6.11 -4.65
C TYR A 113 -1.85 7.06 -4.31
N ALA A 114 -1.11 6.80 -3.23
CA ALA A 114 -0.02 7.66 -2.79
C ALA A 114 1.16 7.69 -3.77
N HIS A 115 1.52 6.54 -4.33
CA HIS A 115 2.75 6.40 -5.10
C HIS A 115 2.53 6.48 -6.60
N PHE A 116 1.41 5.95 -7.11
CA PHE A 116 1.16 5.93 -8.55
C PHE A 116 -0.31 5.67 -8.86
N GLY A 117 -0.76 6.29 -9.93
CA GLY A 117 -2.00 5.95 -10.56
C GLY A 117 -3.28 6.29 -9.81
N TYR A 118 -4.36 6.00 -10.48
CA TYR A 118 -5.73 6.20 -10.00
C TYR A 118 -6.66 5.17 -10.64
N SER A 119 -7.84 4.98 -10.06
CA SER A 119 -8.89 4.14 -10.64
C SER A 119 -10.27 4.77 -10.43
N LYS A 120 -11.13 4.64 -11.44
CA LYS A 120 -12.56 4.98 -11.35
C LYS A 120 -13.39 3.85 -10.75
N GLU A 121 -12.84 2.65 -10.69
CA GLU A 121 -13.50 1.46 -10.13
C GLU A 121 -13.22 1.33 -8.62
N VAL A 122 -13.53 2.40 -7.88
CA VAL A 122 -13.14 2.58 -6.47
C VAL A 122 -13.51 1.39 -5.60
N SER A 123 -14.77 0.97 -5.64
CA SER A 123 -15.25 -0.17 -4.81
C SER A 123 -14.50 -1.46 -5.15
N ARG A 124 -14.33 -1.76 -6.44
CA ARG A 124 -13.59 -2.95 -6.89
C ARG A 124 -12.16 -2.93 -6.39
N MET A 125 -11.47 -1.80 -6.53
CA MET A 125 -10.06 -1.69 -6.14
C MET A 125 -9.87 -1.80 -4.62
N LEU A 126 -10.77 -1.24 -3.83
CA LEU A 126 -10.76 -1.40 -2.37
C LEU A 126 -11.04 -2.86 -1.96
N ASP A 127 -11.98 -3.53 -2.64
CA ASP A 127 -12.24 -4.96 -2.43
C ASP A 127 -11.03 -5.82 -2.79
N GLU A 128 -10.35 -5.51 -3.88
CA GLU A 128 -9.14 -6.23 -4.30
C GLU A 128 -7.99 -6.02 -3.31
N ALA A 129 -7.78 -4.81 -2.81
CA ALA A 129 -6.79 -4.54 -1.77
C ALA A 129 -7.07 -5.36 -0.50
N ALA A 130 -8.32 -5.41 -0.05
CA ALA A 130 -8.70 -6.22 1.10
C ALA A 130 -8.49 -7.73 0.86
N ARG A 131 -8.90 -8.24 -0.32
CA ARG A 131 -8.70 -9.66 -0.69
C ARG A 131 -7.22 -10.01 -0.78
N GLN A 132 -6.38 -9.12 -1.31
CA GLN A 132 -4.95 -9.36 -1.41
C GLN A 132 -4.28 -9.42 -0.02
N ILE A 133 -4.66 -8.55 0.92
CA ILE A 133 -4.18 -8.64 2.31
C ILE A 133 -4.58 -9.99 2.93
N GLN A 134 -5.81 -10.46 2.72
CA GLN A 134 -6.27 -11.75 3.21
C GLN A 134 -5.54 -12.91 2.52
N LEU A 135 -5.31 -12.83 1.21
CA LEU A 135 -4.51 -13.81 0.47
C LEU A 135 -3.08 -13.89 1.02
N TRP A 136 -2.44 -12.77 1.27
CA TRP A 136 -1.10 -12.76 1.84
C TRP A 136 -1.07 -13.42 3.22
N ARG A 137 -2.08 -13.21 4.07
CA ARG A 137 -2.19 -13.93 5.36
C ARG A 137 -2.15 -15.46 5.15
N VAL A 138 -2.86 -15.98 4.14
CA VAL A 138 -2.87 -17.40 3.80
C VAL A 138 -1.52 -17.84 3.21
N LEU A 139 -0.98 -17.11 2.25
CA LEU A 139 0.27 -17.46 1.58
C LEU A 139 1.46 -17.46 2.53
N PHE A 140 1.53 -16.49 3.46
CA PHE A 140 2.58 -16.45 4.49
C PHE A 140 2.48 -17.66 5.43
N ALA A 141 1.27 -18.00 5.89
CA ALA A 141 1.06 -19.19 6.70
C ALA A 141 1.50 -20.46 5.96
N GLU A 142 1.11 -20.62 4.71
CA GLU A 142 1.49 -21.76 3.85
C GLU A 142 3.02 -21.85 3.69
N PHE A 143 3.68 -20.73 3.39
CA PHE A 143 5.12 -20.68 3.21
C PHE A 143 5.87 -21.07 4.50
N LEU A 144 5.47 -20.51 5.64
CA LEU A 144 6.07 -20.78 6.93
C LEU A 144 5.87 -22.24 7.38
N GLU A 145 4.68 -22.80 7.16
CA GLU A 145 4.39 -24.22 7.44
C GLU A 145 5.26 -25.15 6.59
N GLY A 146 5.41 -24.87 5.32
CA GLY A 146 6.28 -25.63 4.40
C GLY A 146 7.77 -25.59 4.76
N LYS A 147 8.20 -24.62 5.57
CA LYS A 147 9.57 -24.46 6.06
C LYS A 147 9.76 -24.86 7.54
N GLY A 148 8.75 -25.45 8.18
CA GLY A 148 8.82 -25.86 9.60
C GLY A 148 8.69 -24.70 10.60
N ARG A 149 8.04 -23.61 10.20
CA ARG A 149 7.79 -22.40 11.01
C ARG A 149 9.07 -21.78 11.60
N PRO A 150 10.03 -21.37 10.76
CA PRO A 150 11.22 -20.67 11.23
C PRO A 150 10.85 -19.35 11.92
N GLY A 151 11.70 -18.85 12.81
CA GLY A 151 11.58 -17.49 13.34
C GLY A 151 11.69 -16.47 12.20
N ALA A 152 11.10 -15.28 12.38
CA ALA A 152 11.04 -14.25 11.33
C ALA A 152 12.43 -13.88 10.77
N ASP A 153 13.45 -13.90 11.61
CA ASP A 153 14.85 -13.62 11.28
C ASP A 153 15.55 -14.74 10.48
N GLN A 154 14.91 -15.92 10.38
CA GLN A 154 15.43 -17.11 9.68
C GLN A 154 14.68 -17.39 8.38
N VAL A 155 13.72 -16.55 8.01
CA VAL A 155 12.93 -16.72 6.79
C VAL A 155 13.78 -16.38 5.57
N ASP A 156 13.79 -17.29 4.60
CA ASP A 156 14.32 -17.04 3.25
C ASP A 156 13.43 -16.04 2.53
N MET A 157 13.79 -14.75 2.61
CA MET A 157 13.01 -13.66 2.02
C MET A 157 12.97 -13.71 0.50
N ASP A 158 14.03 -14.14 -0.16
CA ASP A 158 14.06 -14.29 -1.63
C ASP A 158 13.13 -15.42 -2.07
N GLY A 159 13.14 -16.53 -1.34
CA GLY A 159 12.21 -17.63 -1.55
C GLY A 159 10.75 -17.21 -1.30
N LEU A 160 10.49 -16.43 -0.25
CA LEU A 160 9.16 -15.90 0.05
C LEU A 160 8.68 -14.94 -1.07
N LEU A 161 9.51 -14.02 -1.51
CA LEU A 161 9.15 -13.10 -2.61
C LEU A 161 8.86 -13.86 -3.91
N SER A 162 9.68 -14.85 -4.25
CA SER A 162 9.46 -15.71 -5.42
C SER A 162 8.14 -16.49 -5.29
N PHE A 163 7.82 -16.97 -4.10
CA PHE A 163 6.57 -17.64 -3.81
C PHE A 163 5.36 -16.71 -3.97
N LEU A 164 5.40 -15.49 -3.40
CA LEU A 164 4.34 -14.49 -3.57
C LEU A 164 4.14 -14.12 -5.04
N LEU A 165 5.21 -13.85 -5.79
CA LEU A 165 5.15 -13.54 -7.22
C LEU A 165 4.51 -14.67 -8.05
N SER A 166 4.63 -15.91 -7.61
CA SER A 166 4.06 -17.08 -8.30
C SER A 166 2.60 -17.37 -7.94
N ARG A 167 2.10 -16.83 -6.83
CA ARG A 167 0.81 -17.24 -6.25
C ARG A 167 -0.19 -16.08 -6.10
N ASP A 168 0.29 -14.84 -6.10
CA ASP A 168 -0.56 -13.65 -5.99
C ASP A 168 -0.98 -13.17 -7.39
N PRO A 169 -2.27 -13.27 -7.77
CA PRO A 169 -2.75 -12.89 -9.10
C PRO A 169 -2.59 -11.39 -9.37
N TRP A 170 -2.57 -10.53 -8.36
CA TRP A 170 -2.35 -9.09 -8.54
C TRP A 170 -0.89 -8.73 -8.82
N LEU A 171 0.03 -9.71 -8.70
CA LEU A 171 1.43 -9.58 -9.07
C LEU A 171 1.76 -10.22 -10.43
N GLU A 172 0.78 -10.81 -11.12
CA GLU A 172 0.99 -11.50 -12.42
C GLU A 172 1.71 -10.61 -13.44
N ALA A 173 1.36 -9.34 -13.47
CA ALA A 173 1.95 -8.37 -14.40
C ALA A 173 3.31 -7.80 -13.95
N PHE A 174 3.78 -8.14 -12.76
CA PHE A 174 5.04 -7.63 -12.19
C PHE A 174 6.26 -7.87 -13.08
N PRO A 175 6.45 -9.05 -13.74
CA PRO A 175 7.56 -9.26 -14.65
C PRO A 175 7.58 -8.35 -15.88
N MET A 176 6.44 -7.76 -16.23
CA MET A 176 6.31 -6.85 -17.38
C MET A 176 6.81 -5.43 -17.08
N LEU A 177 7.00 -5.06 -15.82
CA LEU A 177 7.54 -3.77 -15.43
C LEU A 177 8.92 -3.52 -16.02
N PRO A 178 9.25 -2.28 -16.46
CA PRO A 178 10.62 -1.90 -16.85
C PRO A 178 11.63 -2.25 -15.75
N SER A 179 12.84 -2.57 -16.13
CA SER A 179 13.86 -3.10 -15.19
C SER A 179 14.13 -2.17 -14.00
N ASP A 180 14.18 -0.87 -14.23
CA ASP A 180 14.38 0.15 -13.21
C ASP A 180 13.18 0.25 -12.25
N VAL A 181 11.96 0.26 -12.80
CA VAL A 181 10.70 0.24 -12.03
C VAL A 181 10.60 -1.05 -11.22
N ARG A 182 10.86 -2.19 -11.87
CA ARG A 182 10.81 -3.51 -11.21
C ARG A 182 11.83 -3.63 -10.07
N SER A 183 13.03 -3.12 -10.23
CA SER A 183 14.05 -3.12 -9.16
C SER A 183 13.60 -2.30 -7.96
N ARG A 184 13.02 -1.12 -8.18
CA ARG A 184 12.47 -0.28 -7.13
C ARG A 184 11.26 -0.95 -6.45
N GLU A 185 10.33 -1.51 -7.22
CA GLU A 185 9.16 -2.19 -6.67
C GLU A 185 9.53 -3.46 -5.90
N MET A 186 10.59 -4.17 -6.32
CA MET A 186 11.11 -5.31 -5.57
C MET A 186 11.65 -4.89 -4.20
N TYR A 187 12.36 -3.77 -4.11
CA TYR A 187 12.83 -3.21 -2.83
C TYR A 187 11.65 -2.92 -1.88
N PHE A 188 10.59 -2.28 -2.39
CA PHE A 188 9.40 -1.99 -1.58
C PHE A 188 8.58 -3.25 -1.27
N MET A 189 8.58 -4.24 -2.18
CA MET A 189 7.93 -5.52 -1.91
C MET A 189 8.64 -6.27 -0.77
N LEU A 190 9.97 -6.22 -0.72
CA LEU A 190 10.74 -6.78 0.40
C LEU A 190 10.34 -6.14 1.73
N SER A 191 10.25 -4.81 1.78
CA SER A 191 9.78 -4.07 2.96
C SER A 191 8.37 -4.47 3.36
N SER A 192 7.46 -4.57 2.38
CA SER A 192 6.07 -4.99 2.63
C SER A 192 5.99 -6.44 3.13
N ALA A 193 6.77 -7.35 2.54
CA ALA A 193 6.83 -8.74 2.98
C ALA A 193 7.40 -8.86 4.41
N SER A 194 8.42 -8.08 4.74
CA SER A 194 8.99 -8.06 6.10
C SER A 194 7.97 -7.62 7.16
N GLY A 195 7.26 -6.52 6.90
CA GLY A 195 6.24 -6.05 7.85
C GLY A 195 5.03 -6.98 7.94
N PHE A 196 4.66 -7.63 6.84
CA PHE A 196 3.59 -8.63 6.85
C PHE A 196 4.02 -9.89 7.62
N LEU A 197 5.27 -10.32 7.45
CA LEU A 197 5.86 -11.44 8.20
C LEU A 197 5.82 -11.18 9.70
N GLU A 198 6.25 -9.99 10.16
CA GLU A 198 6.13 -9.59 11.57
C GLU A 198 4.67 -9.72 12.05
N ALA A 199 3.71 -9.23 11.26
CA ALA A 199 2.29 -9.23 11.64
C ALA A 199 1.66 -10.63 11.75
N VAL A 200 2.18 -11.63 11.02
CA VAL A 200 1.65 -13.02 11.07
C VAL A 200 2.41 -13.92 12.06
N THR A 201 3.55 -13.45 12.55
CA THR A 201 4.38 -14.20 13.52
C THR A 201 4.31 -13.64 14.94
N ALA A 202 3.71 -12.46 15.14
CA ALA A 202 3.48 -11.84 16.43
C ALA A 202 2.30 -12.51 17.15
#